data_64cb516d7d26445843a5ec6595ba5387
#
_entry.id   64cb516d7d26445843a5ec6595ba5387
#
_cell.length_a   1.000
_cell.length_b   1.000
_cell.length_c   1.000
_cell.angle_alpha   90.00
_cell.angle_beta   90.00
_cell.angle_gamma   90.00
#
_symmetry.space_group_name_H-M   'P 1'
#
loop_
_entity.id
_entity.type
_entity.pdbx_description
1 polymer ?
#
loop_
_entity_poly.entity_id
_entity_poly.type
_entity_poly.pdbx_seq_one_letter_code
_entity_poly.pdbx_strand_id
1 'polypeptide(L)'
;MYVFPLQRECISVHVGQAGVQMGNTCWELYCLEHGIQPDGRMAEKKHDESFTTFFSETGGGKYVPRAIFVDLEPTVIDARPPFQPEPEYFPLILGLWGKCGQQFLKLFCSFLLCGQTLNNCICLSVVKQALLEDCPSGSFPLSTNDLMVTMTHGKTISHPLFVSLNHTDEVRTGTYRQLFHPEQLISGKEDAANNYARGHYTIGKEIIDSVLDRIRKLSDQCTGLQGFLVFHSFGGGTGSGFTSLLMERLSVDFGKKSKLEFAIYPAPQVSTAVVEPYNSILTTHTTLEHSDCAFMVDNEAIYDICRRNLDIERPSYTNLNRLISQIVSSITASLRFDGALNVDLTEFQTNLVPYPRIHFPLATYAPVISAEKAYHEQLSVAEITNACFEPANQMVKCDPRHGKYMACCLLYRGDVVPKDVNSAIAAIKTKRSIQFVDWCPTGFKVGINYQPPTVVPGGDLAKVQRAVCMLSNTTAIAEAWARLDHKFDLMYAKRAFVHWYVGEGMEEGEFSEAREDMAALEKDYEEVGIDSFEEDEEGEEY
;
A
#
# COMPACT_ATOMS: atom_id res chain seq x y z
N MET A 1 -36.05 -20.14 15.01
CA MET A 1 -35.59 -18.86 14.50
C MET A 1 -34.12 -19.10 14.10
N TYR A 2 -33.86 -19.38 12.85
CA TYR A 2 -32.47 -19.53 12.36
C TYR A 2 -31.85 -18.13 12.40
N VAL A 3 -30.93 -17.91 13.35
CA VAL A 3 -30.05 -16.75 13.32
C VAL A 3 -29.08 -17.03 12.18
N PHE A 4 -29.30 -16.45 11.01
CA PHE A 4 -28.28 -16.42 9.97
C PHE A 4 -27.08 -15.71 10.57
N PRO A 5 -25.86 -16.27 10.47
CA PRO A 5 -24.68 -15.56 10.90
C PRO A 5 -24.63 -14.22 10.17
N LEU A 6 -24.43 -13.13 10.91
CA LEU A 6 -24.32 -11.80 10.36
C LEU A 6 -23.11 -11.81 9.40
N GLN A 7 -23.37 -11.74 8.11
CA GLN A 7 -22.27 -11.71 7.13
C GLN A 7 -21.55 -10.38 7.30
N ARG A 8 -20.23 -10.44 7.54
CA ARG A 8 -19.36 -9.29 7.79
C ARG A 8 -18.57 -8.97 6.54
N GLU A 9 -19.27 -8.40 5.55
CA GLU A 9 -18.70 -8.15 4.23
C GLU A 9 -17.96 -6.81 4.19
N CYS A 10 -16.78 -6.78 3.54
CA CYS A 10 -15.97 -5.59 3.36
C CYS A 10 -15.64 -5.39 1.87
N ILE A 11 -15.66 -4.15 1.42
CA ILE A 11 -15.25 -3.77 0.07
C ILE A 11 -13.90 -3.07 0.16
N SER A 12 -12.92 -3.55 -0.61
CA SER A 12 -11.59 -2.95 -0.72
C SER A 12 -11.50 -2.07 -1.94
N VAL A 13 -10.95 -0.86 -1.79
CA VAL A 13 -10.70 0.06 -2.90
C VAL A 13 -9.20 0.39 -2.92
N HIS A 14 -8.54 0.05 -4.03
CA HIS A 14 -7.11 0.23 -4.22
C HIS A 14 -6.89 1.37 -5.21
N VAL A 15 -6.30 2.47 -4.74
CA VAL A 15 -6.21 3.73 -5.50
C VAL A 15 -4.75 4.08 -5.79
N GLY A 16 -4.46 4.32 -7.07
CA GLY A 16 -3.14 4.71 -7.57
C GLY A 16 -2.13 3.56 -7.52
N GLN A 17 -0.93 3.80 -7.99
CA GLN A 17 0.13 2.79 -8.10
C GLN A 17 0.39 2.04 -6.78
N ALA A 18 0.58 2.76 -5.68
CA ALA A 18 0.86 2.14 -4.37
C ALA A 18 -0.33 1.29 -3.89
N GLY A 19 -1.56 1.79 -4.03
CA GLY A 19 -2.77 1.05 -3.65
C GLY A 19 -2.97 -0.22 -4.46
N VAL A 20 -2.73 -0.16 -5.78
CA VAL A 20 -2.82 -1.32 -6.68
C VAL A 20 -1.75 -2.36 -6.34
N GLN A 21 -0.50 -1.96 -6.11
CA GLN A 21 0.58 -2.87 -5.75
C GLN A 21 0.37 -3.52 -4.38
N MET A 22 -0.10 -2.76 -3.38
CA MET A 22 -0.53 -3.35 -2.09
C MET A 22 -1.69 -4.33 -2.29
N GLY A 23 -2.66 -3.99 -3.14
CA GLY A 23 -3.78 -4.85 -3.46
C GLY A 23 -3.34 -6.20 -4.02
N ASN A 24 -2.41 -6.23 -4.96
CA ASN A 24 -1.88 -7.46 -5.53
C ASN A 24 -1.33 -8.40 -4.46
N THR A 25 -0.52 -7.89 -3.54
CA THR A 25 0.06 -8.70 -2.45
C THR A 25 -0.96 -9.11 -1.39
N CYS A 26 -1.91 -8.23 -1.06
CA CYS A 26 -3.00 -8.55 -0.14
C CYS A 26 -3.89 -9.68 -0.68
N TRP A 27 -4.31 -9.60 -1.93
CA TRP A 27 -5.19 -10.60 -2.54
C TRP A 27 -4.48 -11.93 -2.81
N GLU A 28 -3.16 -11.91 -3.11
CA GLU A 28 -2.33 -13.11 -3.12
C GLU A 28 -2.38 -13.84 -1.76
N LEU A 29 -2.17 -13.10 -0.67
CA LEU A 29 -2.20 -13.63 0.69
C LEU A 29 -3.60 -14.15 1.06
N TYR A 30 -4.67 -13.39 0.76
CA TYR A 30 -6.04 -13.81 1.06
C TYR A 30 -6.43 -15.08 0.30
N CYS A 31 -6.04 -15.22 -0.95
CA CYS A 31 -6.26 -16.43 -1.73
C CYS A 31 -5.58 -17.65 -1.08
N LEU A 32 -4.35 -17.48 -0.59
CA LEU A 32 -3.63 -18.55 0.13
C LEU A 32 -4.29 -18.90 1.47
N GLU A 33 -4.75 -17.92 2.24
CA GLU A 33 -5.41 -18.13 3.53
C GLU A 33 -6.75 -18.87 3.39
N HIS A 34 -7.52 -18.57 2.34
CA HIS A 34 -8.82 -19.18 2.08
C HIS A 34 -8.76 -20.42 1.18
N GLY A 35 -7.60 -20.77 0.63
CA GLY A 35 -7.43 -21.92 -0.27
C GLY A 35 -8.06 -21.71 -1.65
N ILE A 36 -8.14 -20.45 -2.11
CA ILE A 36 -8.64 -20.07 -3.43
C ILE A 36 -7.46 -20.06 -4.41
N GLN A 37 -7.63 -20.74 -5.55
CA GLN A 37 -6.63 -20.80 -6.60
C GLN A 37 -6.61 -19.51 -7.43
N PRO A 38 -5.54 -19.25 -8.21
CA PRO A 38 -5.46 -18.05 -9.06
C PRO A 38 -6.56 -17.92 -10.11
N ASP A 39 -7.23 -19.03 -10.46
CA ASP A 39 -8.39 -19.03 -11.36
C ASP A 39 -9.72 -18.67 -10.65
N GLY A 40 -9.69 -18.46 -9.33
CA GLY A 40 -10.84 -18.14 -8.51
C GLY A 40 -11.64 -19.36 -8.04
N ARG A 41 -11.13 -20.58 -8.20
CA ARG A 41 -11.79 -21.81 -7.72
C ARG A 41 -11.17 -22.27 -6.42
N MET A 42 -11.97 -22.88 -5.56
CA MET A 42 -11.52 -23.50 -4.33
C MET A 42 -11.14 -24.97 -4.61
N ALA A 43 -9.95 -25.40 -4.16
CA ALA A 43 -9.46 -26.75 -4.38
C ALA A 43 -10.31 -27.81 -3.66
N GLU A 44 -10.75 -27.50 -2.43
CA GLU A 44 -11.67 -28.32 -1.64
C GLU A 44 -12.77 -27.40 -1.09
N LYS A 45 -14.04 -27.79 -1.29
CA LYS A 45 -15.15 -27.06 -0.67
C LYS A 45 -15.07 -27.24 0.85
N LYS A 46 -14.51 -26.26 1.52
CA LYS A 46 -14.64 -26.13 2.98
C LYS A 46 -16.06 -25.67 3.29
N HIS A 47 -16.69 -26.27 4.29
CA HIS A 47 -18.00 -25.84 4.80
C HIS A 47 -17.93 -24.53 5.62
N ASP A 48 -16.83 -23.80 5.52
CA ASP A 48 -16.54 -22.60 6.25
C ASP A 48 -16.90 -21.38 5.39
N GLU A 49 -17.77 -20.51 5.90
CA GLU A 49 -18.21 -19.27 5.24
C GLU A 49 -17.22 -18.10 5.44
N SER A 50 -16.02 -18.36 5.95
CA SER A 50 -15.00 -17.35 6.26
C SER A 50 -14.57 -16.50 5.05
N PHE A 51 -14.72 -17.04 3.84
CA PHE A 51 -14.39 -16.32 2.60
C PHE A 51 -15.39 -15.21 2.25
N THR A 52 -16.62 -15.25 2.76
CA THR A 52 -17.70 -14.30 2.37
C THR A 52 -17.39 -12.85 2.69
N THR A 53 -16.51 -12.60 3.66
CA THR A 53 -16.05 -11.25 4.02
C THR A 53 -15.40 -10.53 2.82
N PHE A 54 -14.54 -11.21 2.08
CA PHE A 54 -13.78 -10.63 0.98
C PHE A 54 -14.13 -11.15 -0.40
N PHE A 55 -14.76 -12.31 -0.50
CA PHE A 55 -15.10 -12.92 -1.78
C PHE A 55 -16.60 -13.10 -1.93
N SER A 56 -17.09 -12.93 -3.15
CA SER A 56 -18.44 -13.29 -3.56
C SER A 56 -18.40 -14.57 -4.39
N GLU A 57 -19.30 -15.52 -4.13
CA GLU A 57 -19.44 -16.72 -4.96
C GLU A 57 -20.33 -16.41 -6.17
N THR A 58 -19.86 -16.70 -7.36
CA THR A 58 -20.65 -16.61 -8.60
C THR A 58 -21.43 -17.90 -8.82
N GLY A 59 -22.54 -17.84 -9.56
CA GLY A 59 -23.34 -19.03 -9.91
C GLY A 59 -22.57 -20.15 -10.63
N GLY A 60 -21.37 -19.87 -11.12
CA GLY A 60 -20.44 -20.85 -11.70
C GLY A 60 -19.45 -21.48 -10.71
N GLY A 61 -19.55 -21.24 -9.42
CA GLY A 61 -18.64 -21.75 -8.39
C GLY A 61 -17.25 -21.10 -8.42
N LYS A 62 -17.16 -19.89 -8.94
CA LYS A 62 -15.97 -19.06 -8.93
C LYS A 62 -16.08 -18.00 -7.85
N TYR A 63 -15.01 -17.80 -7.08
CA TYR A 63 -14.90 -16.79 -6.03
C TYR A 63 -14.24 -15.53 -6.60
N VAL A 64 -14.92 -14.39 -6.48
CA VAL A 64 -14.45 -13.11 -7.01
C VAL A 64 -14.24 -12.15 -5.85
N PRO A 65 -13.09 -11.45 -5.76
CA PRO A 65 -12.82 -10.46 -4.73
C PRO A 65 -13.85 -9.32 -4.71
N ARG A 66 -14.24 -8.88 -3.51
CA ARG A 66 -14.99 -7.63 -3.31
C ARG A 66 -14.02 -6.46 -3.33
N ALA A 67 -13.40 -6.21 -4.49
CA ALA A 67 -12.36 -5.21 -4.65
C ALA A 67 -12.56 -4.38 -5.89
N ILE A 68 -12.09 -3.14 -5.84
CA ILE A 68 -12.00 -2.24 -6.99
C ILE A 68 -10.58 -1.70 -7.04
N PHE A 69 -10.00 -1.72 -8.22
CA PHE A 69 -8.69 -1.13 -8.50
C PHE A 69 -8.89 0.08 -9.41
N VAL A 70 -8.36 1.21 -8.97
CA VAL A 70 -8.48 2.47 -9.70
C VAL A 70 -7.10 3.09 -9.85
N ASP A 71 -6.70 3.36 -11.08
CA ASP A 71 -5.55 4.21 -11.33
C ASP A 71 -5.80 5.11 -12.54
N LEU A 72 -5.34 6.34 -12.46
CA LEU A 72 -5.40 7.28 -13.58
C LEU A 72 -4.37 6.93 -14.64
N GLU A 73 -3.25 6.33 -14.23
CA GLU A 73 -2.21 5.83 -15.14
C GLU A 73 -2.57 4.45 -15.68
N PRO A 74 -2.75 4.29 -17.01
CA PRO A 74 -3.16 3.01 -17.58
C PRO A 74 -2.11 1.90 -17.45
N THR A 75 -0.83 2.25 -17.24
CA THR A 75 0.29 1.28 -17.21
C THR A 75 0.29 0.37 -15.98
N VAL A 76 -0.32 0.78 -14.85
CA VAL A 76 -0.36 0.00 -13.61
C VAL A 76 -1.45 -1.08 -13.65
N ILE A 77 -2.59 -0.78 -14.26
CA ILE A 77 -3.74 -1.70 -14.37
C ILE A 77 -3.74 -2.42 -15.71
N ASP A 78 -3.41 -1.71 -16.77
CA ASP A 78 -3.44 -2.14 -18.19
C ASP A 78 -2.03 -2.32 -18.76
N ALA A 79 -1.20 -3.16 -18.18
CA ALA A 79 0.01 -3.51 -18.89
C ALA A 79 -0.35 -4.25 -20.18
N ARG A 80 -0.03 -3.62 -21.30
CA ARG A 80 -0.24 -4.23 -22.61
C ARG A 80 0.62 -5.49 -22.72
N PRO A 81 0.11 -6.59 -23.30
CA PRO A 81 0.93 -7.78 -23.48
C PRO A 81 2.21 -7.40 -24.26
N PRO A 82 3.35 -8.06 -23.96
CA PRO A 82 4.58 -7.81 -24.68
C PRO A 82 4.32 -7.90 -26.18
N PHE A 83 4.79 -6.90 -26.91
CA PHE A 83 4.65 -6.73 -28.35
C PHE A 83 4.78 -8.08 -29.06
N GLN A 84 3.69 -8.60 -29.60
CA GLN A 84 3.75 -9.65 -30.60
C GLN A 84 4.07 -8.94 -31.92
N PRO A 85 5.26 -9.17 -32.50
CA PRO A 85 5.56 -8.59 -33.81
C PRO A 85 4.52 -9.08 -34.82
N GLU A 86 3.92 -8.13 -35.53
CA GLU A 86 2.99 -8.46 -36.59
C GLU A 86 3.64 -9.48 -37.56
N PRO A 87 2.89 -10.42 -38.11
CA PRO A 87 3.43 -11.48 -38.99
C PRO A 87 4.27 -10.97 -40.15
N GLU A 88 4.11 -9.72 -40.54
CA GLU A 88 4.86 -9.09 -41.63
C GLU A 88 6.34 -8.86 -41.32
N TYR A 89 6.75 -8.78 -40.02
CA TYR A 89 8.15 -8.57 -39.62
C TYR A 89 8.94 -9.86 -39.37
N PHE A 90 8.26 -10.99 -39.29
CA PHE A 90 8.89 -12.30 -39.06
C PHE A 90 9.90 -12.71 -40.15
N PRO A 91 9.68 -12.44 -41.44
CA PRO A 91 10.64 -12.77 -42.48
C PRO A 91 11.91 -11.93 -42.43
N LEU A 92 11.85 -10.68 -41.93
CA LEU A 92 13.00 -9.79 -41.82
C LEU A 92 13.96 -10.21 -40.68
N ILE A 93 13.38 -10.63 -39.57
CA ILE A 93 14.15 -11.11 -38.40
C ILE A 93 14.79 -12.46 -38.69
N LEU A 94 14.09 -13.38 -39.36
CA LEU A 94 14.62 -14.66 -39.82
C LEU A 94 15.69 -14.52 -40.92
N GLY A 95 15.56 -13.53 -41.80
CA GLY A 95 16.56 -13.22 -42.83
C GLY A 95 17.88 -12.70 -42.27
N LEU A 96 17.84 -11.94 -41.19
CA LEU A 96 19.00 -11.49 -40.43
C LEU A 96 19.62 -12.63 -39.59
N TRP A 97 18.81 -13.55 -39.10
CA TRP A 97 19.26 -14.69 -38.30
C TRP A 97 20.03 -15.74 -39.10
N GLY A 98 19.71 -15.92 -40.38
CA GLY A 98 20.37 -16.91 -41.24
C GLY A 98 21.79 -16.52 -41.70
N LYS A 99 22.23 -15.28 -41.55
CA LYS A 99 23.51 -14.81 -42.06
C LYS A 99 24.57 -14.46 -41.00
N CYS A 100 24.24 -14.28 -39.71
CA CYS A 100 25.16 -13.91 -38.63
C CYS A 100 24.90 -14.61 -37.30
N GLY A 101 24.41 -15.83 -37.32
CA GLY A 101 23.67 -16.55 -36.28
C GLY A 101 24.20 -16.52 -34.84
N GLN A 102 25.38 -16.98 -34.52
CA GLN A 102 25.78 -17.23 -33.12
C GLN A 102 26.44 -16.04 -32.40
N GLN A 103 27.06 -15.13 -33.11
CA GLN A 103 27.70 -13.97 -32.50
C GLN A 103 26.69 -12.89 -32.11
N PHE A 104 25.66 -12.70 -32.91
CA PHE A 104 24.57 -11.76 -32.62
C PHE A 104 23.78 -12.17 -31.35
N LEU A 105 23.59 -13.46 -31.14
CA LEU A 105 22.92 -13.98 -29.94
C LEU A 105 23.77 -13.76 -28.67
N LYS A 106 25.08 -13.88 -28.75
CA LYS A 106 25.98 -13.63 -27.63
C LYS A 106 26.04 -12.15 -27.25
N LEU A 107 26.05 -11.24 -28.22
CA LEU A 107 25.97 -9.80 -27.97
C LEU A 107 24.61 -9.41 -27.39
N PHE A 108 23.52 -9.96 -27.95
CA PHE A 108 22.16 -9.68 -27.50
C PHE A 108 21.90 -10.23 -26.08
N CYS A 109 22.35 -11.45 -25.79
CA CYS A 109 22.28 -12.02 -24.44
C CYS A 109 23.17 -11.29 -23.43
N SER A 110 24.36 -10.84 -23.83
CA SER A 110 25.24 -10.05 -22.97
C SER A 110 24.66 -8.67 -22.65
N PHE A 111 23.91 -8.08 -23.59
CA PHE A 111 23.21 -6.82 -23.41
C PHE A 111 22.00 -6.95 -22.49
N LEU A 112 21.24 -8.05 -22.62
CA LEU A 112 20.09 -8.35 -21.76
C LEU A 112 20.49 -8.65 -20.31
N LEU A 113 21.67 -9.21 -20.09
CA LEU A 113 22.16 -9.56 -18.76
C LEU A 113 22.83 -8.37 -18.03
N CYS A 114 23.14 -7.28 -18.72
CA CYS A 114 23.93 -6.18 -18.15
C CYS A 114 23.12 -5.04 -17.53
N GLY A 115 21.77 -5.00 -17.64
CA GLY A 115 20.81 -4.17 -16.85
C GLY A 115 21.10 -2.66 -16.76
N GLN A 116 21.93 -2.07 -17.64
CA GLN A 116 22.27 -0.65 -17.54
C GLN A 116 21.58 0.17 -18.64
N THR A 117 20.85 1.19 -18.21
CA THR A 117 20.28 2.24 -19.06
C THR A 117 21.39 3.11 -19.66
N LEU A 118 21.77 2.87 -20.89
CA LEU A 118 22.66 3.74 -21.65
C LEU A 118 21.85 4.66 -22.57
N ASN A 119 22.18 5.95 -22.52
CA ASN A 119 21.59 6.97 -23.38
C ASN A 119 21.61 6.55 -24.88
N ASN A 120 20.49 6.73 -25.56
CA ASN A 120 20.22 6.28 -26.93
C ASN A 120 21.33 6.60 -27.98
N CYS A 121 22.10 7.68 -27.79
CA CYS A 121 23.16 8.05 -28.71
C CYS A 121 24.42 7.19 -28.57
N ILE A 122 24.75 6.67 -27.38
CA ILE A 122 25.93 5.85 -27.12
C ILE A 122 25.71 4.43 -27.64
N CYS A 123 24.49 3.93 -27.50
CA CYS A 123 24.13 2.59 -27.97
C CYS A 123 24.24 2.45 -29.50
N LEU A 124 23.83 3.46 -30.25
CA LEU A 124 23.93 3.48 -31.72
C LEU A 124 25.39 3.55 -32.22
N SER A 125 26.26 4.27 -31.52
CA SER A 125 27.67 4.35 -31.88
C SER A 125 28.44 3.06 -31.59
N VAL A 126 28.12 2.37 -30.48
CA VAL A 126 28.79 1.11 -30.11
C VAL A 126 28.33 -0.04 -31.03
N VAL A 127 27.04 -0.09 -31.38
CA VAL A 127 26.54 -1.08 -32.36
C VAL A 127 27.11 -0.83 -33.76
N LYS A 128 27.29 0.44 -34.15
CA LYS A 128 27.88 0.81 -35.41
C LYS A 128 29.38 0.45 -35.47
N GLN A 129 30.10 0.60 -34.36
CA GLN A 129 31.53 0.28 -34.26
C GLN A 129 31.77 -1.24 -34.24
N ALA A 130 30.95 -2.00 -33.50
CA ALA A 130 31.01 -3.46 -33.47
C ALA A 130 30.66 -4.12 -34.81
N LEU A 131 29.75 -3.51 -35.60
CA LEU A 131 29.40 -3.98 -36.93
C LEU A 131 30.46 -3.67 -38.00
N LEU A 132 31.33 -2.68 -37.75
CA LEU A 132 32.40 -2.31 -38.66
C LEU A 132 33.69 -3.09 -38.40
N GLU A 133 33.94 -3.53 -37.16
CA GLU A 133 35.18 -4.21 -36.77
C GLU A 133 35.15 -5.73 -37.04
N ASP A 134 33.97 -6.37 -37.08
CA ASP A 134 33.85 -7.84 -37.18
C ASP A 134 33.47 -8.39 -38.55
N CYS A 135 33.36 -7.56 -39.62
CA CYS A 135 33.07 -8.01 -40.97
C CYS A 135 34.12 -7.57 -41.99
N PRO A 136 35.13 -8.41 -42.34
CA PRO A 136 36.20 -8.04 -43.24
C PRO A 136 35.84 -8.08 -44.74
N SER A 137 34.66 -8.44 -45.15
CA SER A 137 34.24 -8.44 -46.57
C SER A 137 33.17 -7.38 -46.82
N GLY A 138 33.58 -6.27 -47.41
CA GLY A 138 32.85 -5.02 -47.69
C GLY A 138 31.65 -5.11 -48.62
N SER A 139 30.70 -5.99 -48.40
CA SER A 139 29.45 -6.02 -49.14
C SER A 139 28.27 -6.16 -48.17
N PHE A 140 27.84 -5.02 -47.62
CA PHE A 140 26.49 -4.90 -47.03
C PHE A 140 25.46 -4.65 -48.13
N PRO A 141 24.37 -5.39 -48.15
CA PRO A 141 23.31 -5.22 -49.17
C PRO A 141 22.39 -4.02 -48.96
N LEU A 142 22.62 -3.22 -47.89
CA LEU A 142 21.86 -2.01 -47.59
C LEU A 142 22.78 -0.86 -47.28
N SER A 143 22.56 0.30 -47.92
CA SER A 143 23.33 1.51 -47.63
C SER A 143 22.98 2.05 -46.25
N THR A 144 23.93 2.76 -45.63
CA THR A 144 23.72 3.43 -44.32
C THR A 144 22.56 4.44 -44.37
N ASN A 145 22.19 4.92 -45.53
CA ASN A 145 21.04 5.79 -45.76
C ASN A 145 19.70 5.03 -45.73
N ASP A 146 19.66 3.78 -46.17
CA ASP A 146 18.45 2.97 -46.09
C ASP A 146 18.08 2.58 -44.68
N LEU A 147 19.06 2.39 -43.79
CA LEU A 147 18.83 2.20 -42.35
C LEU A 147 18.30 3.49 -41.68
N MET A 148 18.77 4.66 -42.13
CA MET A 148 18.29 5.97 -41.64
C MET A 148 16.91 6.31 -42.19
N VAL A 149 16.64 5.98 -43.47
CA VAL A 149 15.35 6.26 -44.12
C VAL A 149 14.24 5.37 -43.58
N THR A 150 14.54 4.14 -43.18
CA THR A 150 13.54 3.27 -42.54
C THR A 150 13.18 3.77 -41.14
N MET A 151 14.05 4.54 -40.48
CA MET A 151 13.77 5.18 -39.19
C MET A 151 13.12 6.56 -39.27
N THR A 152 13.15 7.21 -40.49
CA THR A 152 12.63 8.58 -40.66
C THR A 152 11.32 8.68 -41.43
N HIS A 153 10.82 7.60 -42.04
CA HIS A 153 9.56 7.64 -42.77
C HIS A 153 8.38 7.09 -41.97
N GLY A 154 7.76 8.01 -41.30
CA GLY A 154 6.34 8.00 -41.04
C GLY A 154 5.82 7.13 -39.90
N LYS A 155 5.62 7.75 -38.87
CA LYS A 155 5.09 7.49 -37.53
C LYS A 155 6.22 7.35 -36.56
N THR A 156 6.34 8.38 -35.77
CA THR A 156 7.14 8.41 -34.54
C THR A 156 6.93 7.10 -33.79
N ILE A 157 7.85 6.14 -33.96
CA ILE A 157 7.96 5.03 -33.04
C ILE A 157 8.63 5.66 -31.81
N SER A 158 7.83 6.38 -31.06
CA SER A 158 8.15 6.88 -29.72
C SER A 158 7.99 5.78 -28.69
N HIS A 159 8.41 4.56 -29.01
CA HIS A 159 8.54 3.52 -28.01
C HIS A 159 9.96 2.99 -28.07
N PRO A 160 10.74 3.23 -27.00
CA PRO A 160 11.97 2.50 -26.83
C PRO A 160 11.62 1.01 -26.82
N LEU A 161 12.34 0.22 -27.58
CA LEU A 161 12.33 -1.25 -27.56
C LEU A 161 12.86 -1.81 -26.22
N PHE A 162 12.95 -0.99 -25.22
CA PHE A 162 13.17 -1.32 -23.83
C PHE A 162 11.85 -1.04 -23.11
N VAL A 163 10.92 -2.01 -23.17
CA VAL A 163 10.02 -2.18 -22.05
C VAL A 163 10.94 -2.42 -20.87
N SER A 164 11.17 -1.39 -20.08
CA SER A 164 11.60 -1.55 -18.71
C SER A 164 10.65 -2.58 -18.13
N LEU A 165 11.18 -3.76 -17.80
CA LEU A 165 10.52 -4.70 -16.90
C LEU A 165 10.58 -4.07 -15.50
N ASN A 166 10.08 -2.86 -15.38
CA ASN A 166 9.79 -2.24 -14.11
C ASN A 166 8.52 -2.90 -13.65
N HIS A 167 8.63 -3.58 -12.58
CA HIS A 167 7.72 -4.20 -11.64
C HIS A 167 6.35 -3.51 -11.46
N THR A 168 5.68 -3.15 -12.53
CA THR A 168 4.26 -2.89 -12.53
C THR A 168 3.61 -4.25 -12.45
N ASP A 169 3.20 -4.62 -11.27
CA ASP A 169 2.44 -5.83 -11.04
C ASP A 169 1.11 -5.69 -11.75
N GLU A 170 1.03 -6.34 -12.82
CA GLU A 170 0.05 -6.27 -13.86
C GLU A 170 -1.16 -7.08 -13.40
N VAL A 171 -2.12 -6.45 -12.77
CA VAL A 171 -3.34 -7.11 -12.32
C VAL A 171 -3.98 -7.90 -13.47
N ARG A 172 -3.96 -7.34 -14.70
CA ARG A 172 -4.54 -7.97 -15.89
C ARG A 172 -3.65 -9.01 -16.55
N THR A 173 -2.35 -9.01 -16.30
CA THR A 173 -1.39 -9.93 -16.92
C THR A 173 -0.72 -10.87 -15.93
N GLY A 174 -0.80 -10.57 -14.63
CA GLY A 174 -0.23 -11.35 -13.54
C GLY A 174 -0.85 -12.72 -13.33
N THR A 175 -0.33 -13.45 -12.36
CA THR A 175 -0.76 -14.82 -12.01
C THR A 175 -2.25 -14.85 -11.65
N TYR A 176 -2.75 -13.83 -10.97
CA TYR A 176 -4.14 -13.71 -10.50
C TYR A 176 -5.08 -12.96 -11.47
N ARG A 177 -4.69 -12.77 -12.73
CA ARG A 177 -5.48 -12.04 -13.73
C ARG A 177 -6.91 -12.57 -13.92
N GLN A 178 -7.11 -13.87 -13.71
CA GLN A 178 -8.43 -14.51 -13.85
C GLN A 178 -9.30 -14.39 -12.61
N LEU A 179 -8.74 -13.93 -11.49
CA LEU A 179 -9.44 -13.80 -10.22
C LEU A 179 -10.43 -12.62 -10.25
N PHE A 180 -10.02 -11.50 -10.83
CA PHE A 180 -10.79 -10.26 -10.84
C PHE A 180 -11.75 -10.19 -12.03
N HIS A 181 -12.90 -9.55 -11.81
CA HIS A 181 -13.81 -9.22 -12.91
C HIS A 181 -13.25 -8.00 -13.67
N PRO A 182 -13.27 -7.97 -15.01
CA PRO A 182 -12.73 -6.83 -15.76
C PRO A 182 -13.33 -5.48 -15.38
N GLU A 183 -14.59 -5.44 -14.98
CA GLU A 183 -15.27 -4.23 -14.54
C GLU A 183 -14.79 -3.68 -13.17
N GLN A 184 -14.04 -4.46 -12.40
CA GLN A 184 -13.44 -4.02 -11.14
C GLN A 184 -12.11 -3.29 -11.35
N LEU A 185 -11.55 -3.35 -12.55
CA LEU A 185 -10.28 -2.75 -12.91
C LEU A 185 -10.54 -1.49 -13.74
N ILE A 186 -10.44 -0.33 -13.11
CA ILE A 186 -10.76 0.97 -13.72
C ILE A 186 -9.44 1.73 -13.93
N SER A 187 -9.12 1.99 -15.19
CA SER A 187 -7.95 2.80 -15.58
C SER A 187 -8.38 4.10 -16.22
N GLY A 188 -7.66 5.18 -15.89
CA GLY A 188 -7.79 6.47 -16.55
C GLY A 188 -7.12 6.48 -17.93
N LYS A 189 -7.22 7.61 -18.61
CA LYS A 189 -6.56 7.85 -19.90
C LYS A 189 -5.28 8.68 -19.74
N GLU A 190 -5.23 9.50 -18.72
CA GLU A 190 -4.13 10.42 -18.41
C GLU A 190 -3.76 10.31 -16.93
N ASP A 191 -2.47 10.38 -16.62
CA ASP A 191 -1.94 10.37 -15.27
C ASP A 191 -2.17 11.71 -14.53
N ALA A 192 -2.27 11.64 -13.22
CA ALA A 192 -2.32 12.83 -12.35
C ALA A 192 -0.94 13.52 -12.17
N ALA A 193 0.13 12.99 -12.74
CA ALA A 193 1.47 13.59 -12.75
C ALA A 193 1.97 14.05 -11.36
N ASN A 194 1.71 13.27 -10.33
CA ASN A 194 2.01 13.58 -8.93
C ASN A 194 1.40 14.92 -8.43
N ASN A 195 0.31 15.37 -9.05
CA ASN A 195 -0.38 16.59 -8.67
C ASN A 195 -1.74 16.26 -8.03
N TYR A 196 -1.90 16.62 -6.75
CA TYR A 196 -3.16 16.45 -6.02
C TYR A 196 -4.34 17.12 -6.74
N ALA A 197 -4.17 18.37 -7.18
CA ALA A 197 -5.24 19.11 -7.84
C ALA A 197 -5.68 18.45 -9.13
N ARG A 198 -4.76 17.87 -9.91
CA ARG A 198 -5.07 17.13 -11.12
C ARG A 198 -5.85 15.85 -10.80
N GLY A 199 -5.47 15.13 -9.74
CA GLY A 199 -6.17 13.94 -9.25
C GLY A 199 -7.55 14.24 -8.68
N HIS A 200 -7.76 15.40 -8.06
CA HIS A 200 -9.00 15.77 -7.40
C HIS A 200 -9.97 16.51 -8.31
N TYR A 201 -9.52 17.58 -8.98
CA TYR A 201 -10.38 18.54 -9.69
C TYR A 201 -10.55 18.24 -11.18
N THR A 202 -9.48 17.80 -11.86
CA THR A 202 -9.48 17.65 -13.31
C THR A 202 -9.75 16.20 -13.72
N ILE A 203 -8.72 15.37 -13.72
CA ILE A 203 -8.81 13.98 -14.23
C ILE A 203 -9.68 13.11 -13.33
N GLY A 204 -9.62 13.31 -12.01
CA GLY A 204 -10.40 12.51 -11.06
C GLY A 204 -11.90 12.65 -11.26
N LYS A 205 -12.38 13.86 -11.59
CA LYS A 205 -13.81 14.10 -11.84
C LYS A 205 -14.36 13.37 -13.06
N GLU A 206 -13.51 13.00 -14.01
CA GLU A 206 -13.96 12.26 -15.21
C GLU A 206 -14.34 10.82 -14.91
N ILE A 207 -13.71 10.19 -13.93
CA ILE A 207 -13.89 8.76 -13.65
C ILE A 207 -14.63 8.47 -12.34
N ILE A 208 -14.80 9.44 -11.44
CA ILE A 208 -15.37 9.23 -10.10
C ILE A 208 -16.77 8.59 -10.15
N ASP A 209 -17.64 9.03 -11.05
CA ASP A 209 -19.00 8.50 -11.14
C ASP A 209 -19.00 7.04 -11.63
N SER A 210 -18.06 6.67 -12.51
CA SER A 210 -17.88 5.27 -12.94
C SER A 210 -17.41 4.40 -11.79
N VAL A 211 -16.49 4.90 -10.95
CA VAL A 211 -15.98 4.18 -9.77
C VAL A 211 -17.09 3.99 -8.74
N LEU A 212 -17.86 5.04 -8.44
CA LEU A 212 -18.98 4.96 -7.50
C LEU A 212 -20.08 4.01 -7.98
N ASP A 213 -20.37 3.98 -9.28
CA ASP A 213 -21.34 3.03 -9.85
C ASP A 213 -20.89 1.57 -9.62
N ARG A 214 -19.60 1.28 -9.75
CA ARG A 214 -19.03 -0.05 -9.46
C ARG A 214 -19.08 -0.38 -7.97
N ILE A 215 -18.78 0.59 -7.10
CA ILE A 215 -18.91 0.41 -5.65
C ILE A 215 -20.36 0.10 -5.27
N ARG A 216 -21.34 0.84 -5.81
CA ARG A 216 -22.76 0.57 -5.58
C ARG A 216 -23.17 -0.84 -6.01
N LYS A 217 -22.74 -1.29 -7.19
CA LYS A 217 -23.01 -2.65 -7.68
C LYS A 217 -22.44 -3.73 -6.76
N LEU A 218 -21.24 -3.53 -6.22
CA LEU A 218 -20.68 -4.45 -5.22
C LEU A 218 -21.45 -4.38 -3.90
N SER A 219 -21.81 -3.19 -3.46
CA SER A 219 -22.61 -2.99 -2.23
C SER A 219 -23.98 -3.64 -2.32
N ASP A 220 -24.65 -3.56 -3.48
CA ASP A 220 -25.96 -4.19 -3.71
C ASP A 220 -25.91 -5.72 -3.66
N GLN A 221 -24.75 -6.31 -3.91
CA GLN A 221 -24.51 -7.75 -3.77
C GLN A 221 -24.21 -8.18 -2.33
N CYS A 222 -23.94 -7.23 -1.43
CA CYS A 222 -23.68 -7.50 -0.03
C CYS A 222 -24.98 -7.59 0.77
N THR A 223 -25.04 -8.55 1.68
CA THR A 223 -26.17 -8.71 2.61
C THR A 223 -25.93 -8.00 3.94
N GLY A 224 -24.66 -7.82 4.32
CA GLY A 224 -24.24 -7.19 5.58
C GLY A 224 -22.93 -6.43 5.44
N LEU A 225 -22.90 -5.39 4.57
CA LEU A 225 -21.72 -4.54 4.37
C LEU A 225 -21.32 -3.87 5.68
N GLN A 226 -20.10 -4.15 6.15
CA GLN A 226 -19.50 -3.54 7.34
C GLN A 226 -18.89 -2.17 7.02
N GLY A 227 -18.12 -2.08 5.93
CA GLY A 227 -17.44 -0.87 5.55
C GLY A 227 -16.46 -1.05 4.40
N PHE A 228 -15.62 -0.03 4.24
CA PHE A 228 -14.66 0.09 3.17
C PHE A 228 -13.23 0.07 3.71
N LEU A 229 -12.34 -0.58 2.96
CA LEU A 229 -10.89 -0.54 3.17
C LEU A 229 -10.27 0.18 1.98
N VAL A 230 -9.70 1.36 2.19
CA VAL A 230 -9.15 2.21 1.12
C VAL A 230 -7.63 2.21 1.21
N PHE A 231 -6.98 1.79 0.14
CA PHE A 231 -5.53 1.66 0.04
C PHE A 231 -4.98 2.71 -0.93
N HIS A 232 -4.10 3.58 -0.45
CA HIS A 232 -3.55 4.66 -1.27
C HIS A 232 -2.21 5.17 -0.73
N SER A 233 -1.57 6.08 -1.45
CA SER A 233 -0.40 6.83 -0.97
C SER A 233 -0.74 8.30 -0.74
N PHE A 234 -0.06 8.93 0.20
CA PHE A 234 -0.18 10.39 0.42
C PHE A 234 0.55 11.22 -0.63
N GLY A 235 1.68 10.72 -1.14
CA GLY A 235 2.59 11.51 -1.98
C GLY A 235 2.21 11.58 -3.46
N GLY A 236 1.53 10.56 -4.00
CA GLY A 236 1.13 10.48 -5.41
C GLY A 236 -0.06 11.36 -5.74
N GLY A 237 -0.20 11.79 -7.00
CA GLY A 237 -1.34 12.62 -7.42
C GLY A 237 -2.68 11.87 -7.40
N THR A 238 -2.72 10.63 -7.92
CA THR A 238 -3.91 9.78 -7.87
C THR A 238 -4.20 9.33 -6.44
N GLY A 239 -3.19 8.80 -5.75
CA GLY A 239 -3.35 8.30 -4.37
C GLY A 239 -3.79 9.36 -3.38
N SER A 240 -3.43 10.61 -3.56
CA SER A 240 -3.87 11.75 -2.73
C SER A 240 -5.14 12.39 -3.24
N GLY A 241 -5.12 12.92 -4.47
CA GLY A 241 -6.18 13.76 -5.02
C GLY A 241 -7.45 12.95 -5.34
N PHE A 242 -7.34 11.82 -6.02
CA PHE A 242 -8.51 11.00 -6.30
C PHE A 242 -9.09 10.34 -5.06
N THR A 243 -8.23 9.90 -4.12
CA THR A 243 -8.72 9.30 -2.87
C THR A 243 -9.51 10.30 -2.04
N SER A 244 -9.06 11.55 -1.91
CA SER A 244 -9.80 12.57 -1.17
C SER A 244 -11.19 12.83 -1.77
N LEU A 245 -11.29 12.95 -3.10
CA LEU A 245 -12.56 13.05 -3.82
C LEU A 245 -13.46 11.81 -3.59
N LEU A 246 -12.88 10.62 -3.63
CA LEU A 246 -13.60 9.37 -3.39
C LEU A 246 -14.14 9.29 -1.97
N MET A 247 -13.32 9.63 -0.96
CA MET A 247 -13.72 9.58 0.46
C MET A 247 -14.85 10.55 0.77
N GLU A 248 -14.81 11.75 0.22
CA GLU A 248 -15.89 12.74 0.31
C GLU A 248 -17.20 12.16 -0.26
N ARG A 249 -17.16 11.62 -1.47
CA ARG A 249 -18.34 11.04 -2.12
C ARG A 249 -18.86 9.78 -1.40
N LEU A 250 -17.96 8.92 -0.89
CA LEU A 250 -18.35 7.76 -0.08
C LEU A 250 -19.03 8.17 1.24
N SER A 251 -18.62 9.27 1.85
CA SER A 251 -19.25 9.79 3.06
C SER A 251 -20.68 10.29 2.80
N VAL A 252 -20.95 10.80 1.61
CA VAL A 252 -22.31 11.20 1.21
C VAL A 252 -23.18 9.95 0.95
N ASP A 253 -22.68 8.99 0.17
CA ASP A 253 -23.48 7.82 -0.26
C ASP A 253 -23.59 6.75 0.84
N PHE A 254 -22.55 6.57 1.67
CA PHE A 254 -22.40 5.50 2.66
C PHE A 254 -21.98 6.01 4.05
N GLY A 255 -22.48 7.17 4.48
CA GLY A 255 -22.05 7.87 5.69
C GLY A 255 -22.12 7.08 7.01
N LYS A 256 -22.89 5.98 7.07
CA LYS A 256 -23.00 5.11 8.25
C LYS A 256 -22.05 3.92 8.23
N LYS A 257 -21.29 3.74 7.16
CA LYS A 257 -20.37 2.62 7.00
C LYS A 257 -18.97 3.04 7.39
N SER A 258 -18.25 2.16 8.11
CA SER A 258 -16.88 2.41 8.51
C SER A 258 -15.97 2.54 7.29
N LYS A 259 -15.09 3.53 7.29
CA LYS A 259 -14.07 3.77 6.27
C LYS A 259 -12.71 3.73 6.92
N LEU A 260 -11.94 2.68 6.64
CA LEU A 260 -10.59 2.48 7.12
C LEU A 260 -9.60 2.75 5.98
N GLU A 261 -8.62 3.59 6.25
CA GLU A 261 -7.55 3.89 5.30
C GLU A 261 -6.27 3.13 5.63
N PHE A 262 -5.58 2.68 4.58
CA PHE A 262 -4.21 2.17 4.64
C PHE A 262 -3.36 3.05 3.73
N ALA A 263 -2.66 3.99 4.34
CA ALA A 263 -1.98 5.05 3.63
C ALA A 263 -0.45 4.89 3.70
N ILE A 264 0.20 4.96 2.54
CA ILE A 264 1.67 5.04 2.48
C ILE A 264 2.09 6.47 2.73
N TYR A 265 2.70 6.69 3.88
CA TYR A 265 3.30 7.97 4.28
C TYR A 265 4.60 8.20 3.50
N PRO A 266 4.88 9.43 3.02
CA PRO A 266 6.11 9.73 2.28
C PRO A 266 7.34 9.53 3.16
N ALA A 267 8.34 8.80 2.65
CA ALA A 267 9.54 8.51 3.39
C ALA A 267 10.30 9.80 3.79
N PRO A 268 10.81 9.90 5.03
CA PRO A 268 11.44 11.13 5.51
C PRO A 268 12.66 11.57 4.71
N GLN A 269 13.46 10.64 4.19
CA GLN A 269 14.74 10.94 3.52
C GLN A 269 14.67 10.74 2.01
N VAL A 270 13.88 9.78 1.52
CA VAL A 270 13.81 9.43 0.10
C VAL A 270 12.40 9.70 -0.42
N SER A 271 12.27 10.71 -1.27
CA SER A 271 11.02 11.11 -1.90
C SER A 271 10.98 10.65 -3.36
N THR A 272 9.83 10.16 -3.81
CA THR A 272 9.60 9.84 -5.23
C THR A 272 9.20 11.07 -6.03
N ALA A 273 8.57 12.05 -5.38
CA ALA A 273 8.20 13.33 -5.97
C ALA A 273 8.54 14.49 -5.03
N VAL A 274 9.02 15.59 -5.59
CA VAL A 274 9.39 16.78 -4.81
C VAL A 274 8.18 17.39 -4.09
N VAL A 275 7.00 17.23 -4.65
CA VAL A 275 5.74 17.83 -4.16
C VAL A 275 4.96 16.94 -3.19
N GLU A 276 5.52 15.83 -2.74
CA GLU A 276 4.89 14.94 -1.76
C GLU A 276 4.39 15.65 -0.50
N PRO A 277 5.11 16.65 0.08
CA PRO A 277 4.60 17.37 1.25
C PRO A 277 3.28 18.09 0.97
N TYR A 278 3.13 18.71 -0.20
CA TYR A 278 1.88 19.35 -0.59
C TYR A 278 0.73 18.36 -0.71
N ASN A 279 0.95 17.29 -1.51
CA ASN A 279 -0.07 16.26 -1.72
C ASN A 279 -0.51 15.62 -0.41
N SER A 280 0.44 15.35 0.49
CA SER A 280 0.16 14.72 1.77
C SER A 280 -0.68 15.57 2.70
N ILE A 281 -0.36 16.86 2.82
CA ILE A 281 -1.12 17.78 3.69
C ILE A 281 -2.51 18.04 3.12
N LEU A 282 -2.63 18.26 1.81
CA LEU A 282 -3.91 18.46 1.15
C LEU A 282 -4.84 17.23 1.29
N THR A 283 -4.31 16.02 1.08
CA THR A 283 -5.13 14.83 1.23
C THR A 283 -5.53 14.58 2.67
N THR A 284 -4.61 14.77 3.64
CA THR A 284 -4.91 14.59 5.06
C THR A 284 -5.99 15.54 5.53
N HIS A 285 -5.88 16.83 5.19
CA HIS A 285 -6.89 17.83 5.50
C HIS A 285 -8.28 17.43 4.98
N THR A 286 -8.36 17.05 3.70
CA THR A 286 -9.65 16.72 3.06
C THR A 286 -10.23 15.41 3.61
N THR A 287 -9.40 14.40 3.92
CA THR A 287 -9.88 13.09 4.38
C THR A 287 -10.11 13.02 5.88
N LEU A 288 -9.64 13.99 6.66
CA LEU A 288 -9.68 14.00 8.13
C LEU A 288 -11.09 13.79 8.69
N GLU A 289 -12.10 14.41 8.08
CA GLU A 289 -13.51 14.29 8.49
C GLU A 289 -14.23 13.07 7.89
N HIS A 290 -13.63 12.42 6.89
CA HIS A 290 -14.25 11.36 6.11
C HIS A 290 -13.73 9.98 6.46
N SER A 291 -12.67 9.88 7.24
CA SER A 291 -12.06 8.62 7.67
C SER A 291 -12.37 8.32 9.13
N ASP A 292 -12.69 7.08 9.44
CA ASP A 292 -12.94 6.62 10.81
C ASP A 292 -11.65 6.15 11.49
N CYS A 293 -10.70 5.62 10.72
CA CYS A 293 -9.41 5.16 11.20
C CYS A 293 -8.42 5.08 10.04
N ALA A 294 -7.24 5.66 10.18
CA ALA A 294 -6.21 5.68 9.14
C ALA A 294 -4.90 5.07 9.64
N PHE A 295 -4.52 3.94 9.06
CA PHE A 295 -3.26 3.27 9.34
C PHE A 295 -2.18 3.79 8.40
N MET A 296 -1.23 4.52 8.97
CA MET A 296 -0.10 5.02 8.20
C MET A 296 1.05 4.01 8.19
N VAL A 297 1.72 3.94 7.07
CA VAL A 297 2.87 3.06 6.84
C VAL A 297 3.98 3.86 6.14
N ASP A 298 5.16 3.90 6.74
CA ASP A 298 6.34 4.55 6.18
C ASP A 298 7.23 3.52 5.49
N ASN A 299 7.43 3.67 4.19
CA ASN A 299 8.29 2.78 3.42
C ASN A 299 9.73 2.70 3.95
N GLU A 300 10.27 3.80 4.51
CA GLU A 300 11.62 3.82 5.08
C GLU A 300 11.69 2.97 6.35
N ALA A 301 10.67 3.04 7.21
CA ALA A 301 10.59 2.21 8.41
C ALA A 301 10.52 0.72 8.07
N ILE A 302 9.69 0.35 7.10
CA ILE A 302 9.58 -1.04 6.65
C ILE A 302 10.86 -1.51 5.97
N TYR A 303 11.50 -0.65 5.18
CA TYR A 303 12.79 -0.95 4.55
C TYR A 303 13.85 -1.31 5.60
N ASP A 304 13.94 -0.53 6.68
CA ASP A 304 14.86 -0.80 7.78
C ASP A 304 14.52 -2.10 8.53
N ILE A 305 13.22 -2.41 8.72
CA ILE A 305 12.77 -3.68 9.30
C ILE A 305 13.18 -4.86 8.40
N CYS A 306 12.97 -4.78 7.09
CA CYS A 306 13.37 -5.83 6.16
C CYS A 306 14.88 -6.05 6.17
N ARG A 307 15.69 -5.00 6.20
CA ARG A 307 17.15 -5.10 6.26
C ARG A 307 17.63 -5.74 7.56
N ARG A 308 17.11 -5.30 8.69
CA ARG A 308 17.56 -5.74 10.01
C ARG A 308 17.08 -7.14 10.38
N ASN A 309 15.80 -7.42 10.12
CA ASN A 309 15.15 -8.63 10.62
C ASN A 309 15.16 -9.76 9.60
N LEU A 310 15.05 -9.45 8.31
CA LEU A 310 15.03 -10.42 7.22
C LEU A 310 16.36 -10.56 6.49
N ASP A 311 17.38 -9.74 6.84
CA ASP A 311 18.72 -9.72 6.23
C ASP A 311 18.70 -9.47 4.71
N ILE A 312 17.73 -8.73 4.20
CA ILE A 312 17.61 -8.37 2.80
C ILE A 312 18.42 -7.10 2.56
N GLU A 313 19.52 -7.17 1.81
CA GLU A 313 20.38 -6.01 1.57
C GLU A 313 19.67 -4.87 0.81
N ARG A 314 18.86 -5.23 -0.18
CA ARG A 314 18.09 -4.29 -1.02
C ARG A 314 16.64 -4.73 -1.15
N PRO A 315 15.79 -4.41 -0.16
CA PRO A 315 14.38 -4.72 -0.23
C PRO A 315 13.71 -4.05 -1.43
N SER A 316 12.88 -4.81 -2.14
CA SER A 316 12.02 -4.32 -3.22
C SER A 316 10.66 -3.89 -2.67
N TYR A 317 9.88 -3.14 -3.44
CA TYR A 317 8.50 -2.81 -3.07
C TYR A 317 7.64 -4.07 -2.82
N THR A 318 7.90 -5.16 -3.52
CA THR A 318 7.22 -6.44 -3.28
C THR A 318 7.50 -6.97 -1.87
N ASN A 319 8.75 -6.90 -1.38
CA ASN A 319 9.08 -7.30 -0.01
C ASN A 319 8.35 -6.42 1.02
N LEU A 320 8.33 -5.10 0.80
CA LEU A 320 7.63 -4.16 1.68
C LEU A 320 6.12 -4.44 1.70
N ASN A 321 5.50 -4.59 0.53
CA ASN A 321 4.06 -4.83 0.40
C ASN A 321 3.64 -6.18 0.98
N ARG A 322 4.49 -7.21 0.95
CA ARG A 322 4.24 -8.49 1.61
C ARG A 322 4.17 -8.35 3.14
N LEU A 323 5.00 -7.51 3.73
CA LEU A 323 4.90 -7.22 5.17
C LEU A 323 3.64 -6.43 5.50
N ILE A 324 3.29 -5.42 4.69
CA ILE A 324 2.04 -4.66 4.83
C ILE A 324 0.84 -5.61 4.72
N SER A 325 0.85 -6.54 3.77
CA SER A 325 -0.26 -7.49 3.59
C SER A 325 -0.48 -8.38 4.82
N GLN A 326 0.58 -8.75 5.55
CA GLN A 326 0.47 -9.48 6.82
C GLN A 326 -0.24 -8.67 7.90
N ILE A 327 0.04 -7.37 7.98
CA ILE A 327 -0.62 -6.45 8.91
C ILE A 327 -2.10 -6.34 8.58
N VAL A 328 -2.44 -6.06 7.33
CA VAL A 328 -3.83 -5.94 6.88
C VAL A 328 -4.59 -7.26 7.08
N SER A 329 -3.96 -8.40 6.78
CA SER A 329 -4.53 -9.71 7.04
C SER A 329 -4.79 -9.94 8.53
N SER A 330 -3.89 -9.49 9.41
CA SER A 330 -4.03 -9.61 10.86
C SER A 330 -5.15 -8.74 11.41
N ILE A 331 -5.32 -7.52 10.88
CA ILE A 331 -6.41 -6.60 11.25
C ILE A 331 -7.77 -7.23 10.90
N THR A 332 -7.87 -7.84 9.75
CA THR A 332 -9.13 -8.41 9.24
C THR A 332 -9.35 -9.87 9.61
N ALA A 333 -8.39 -10.53 10.27
CA ALA A 333 -8.47 -11.94 10.63
C ALA A 333 -9.69 -12.29 11.49
N SER A 334 -10.05 -11.41 12.44
CA SER A 334 -11.21 -11.62 13.31
C SER A 334 -12.57 -11.52 12.58
N LEU A 335 -12.61 -10.89 11.42
CA LEU A 335 -13.81 -10.85 10.57
C LEU A 335 -13.98 -12.12 9.75
N ARG A 336 -12.86 -12.79 9.43
CA ARG A 336 -12.78 -13.91 8.50
C ARG A 336 -12.73 -15.26 9.19
N PHE A 337 -12.13 -15.35 10.36
CA PHE A 337 -11.86 -16.60 11.05
C PHE A 337 -12.37 -16.57 12.48
N ASP A 338 -12.81 -17.72 12.98
CA ASP A 338 -13.21 -17.87 14.37
C ASP A 338 -12.01 -17.76 15.32
N GLY A 339 -12.22 -17.11 16.45
CA GLY A 339 -11.20 -16.91 17.47
C GLY A 339 -11.79 -16.88 18.89
N ALA A 340 -10.89 -16.91 19.89
CA ALA A 340 -11.31 -16.79 21.28
C ALA A 340 -11.86 -15.40 21.61
N LEU A 341 -11.32 -14.36 20.97
CA LEU A 341 -11.73 -12.97 21.12
C LEU A 341 -11.73 -12.32 19.74
N ASN A 342 -12.89 -11.96 19.24
CA ASN A 342 -13.05 -11.31 17.94
C ASN A 342 -13.12 -9.79 18.10
N VAL A 343 -12.66 -9.07 17.08
CA VAL A 343 -12.68 -7.60 16.99
C VAL A 343 -13.27 -7.20 15.63
N ASP A 344 -14.36 -6.45 15.63
CA ASP A 344 -15.00 -5.93 14.42
C ASP A 344 -14.41 -4.59 13.97
N LEU A 345 -14.69 -4.16 12.73
CA LEU A 345 -14.22 -2.86 12.23
C LEU A 345 -14.72 -1.68 13.08
N THR A 346 -15.96 -1.76 13.53
CA THR A 346 -16.55 -0.74 14.43
C THR A 346 -15.89 -0.73 15.80
N GLU A 347 -15.37 -1.88 16.26
CA GLU A 347 -14.63 -1.95 17.51
C GLU A 347 -13.24 -1.31 17.41
N PHE A 348 -12.62 -1.27 16.23
CA PHE A 348 -11.39 -0.51 16.04
C PHE A 348 -11.62 0.97 16.27
N GLN A 349 -12.67 1.53 15.66
CA GLN A 349 -13.05 2.92 15.88
C GLN A 349 -13.32 3.19 17.37
N THR A 350 -14.18 2.39 18.00
CA THR A 350 -14.59 2.58 19.39
C THR A 350 -13.43 2.46 20.38
N ASN A 351 -12.47 1.56 20.14
CA ASN A 351 -11.41 1.28 21.12
C ASN A 351 -10.08 1.98 20.81
N LEU A 352 -9.82 2.38 19.56
CA LEU A 352 -8.55 3.02 19.16
C LEU A 352 -8.67 4.53 18.96
N VAL A 353 -9.86 5.06 18.74
CA VAL A 353 -10.08 6.47 18.40
C VAL A 353 -10.77 7.16 19.57
N PRO A 354 -10.03 7.85 20.44
CA PRO A 354 -10.62 8.56 21.57
C PRO A 354 -11.37 9.82 21.16
N TYR A 355 -10.89 10.51 20.13
CA TYR A 355 -11.49 11.73 19.57
C TYR A 355 -11.53 11.63 18.04
N PRO A 356 -12.53 12.17 17.36
CA PRO A 356 -12.70 11.99 15.90
C PRO A 356 -11.47 12.35 15.06
N ARG A 357 -10.72 13.37 15.44
CA ARG A 357 -9.51 13.82 14.72
C ARG A 357 -8.28 12.95 15.04
N ILE A 358 -8.24 12.32 16.22
CA ILE A 358 -7.14 11.50 16.71
C ILE A 358 -7.34 10.03 16.27
N HIS A 359 -7.36 9.78 14.95
CA HIS A 359 -7.69 8.49 14.38
C HIS A 359 -6.56 7.86 13.55
N PHE A 360 -5.30 8.20 13.87
CA PHE A 360 -4.10 7.68 13.21
C PHE A 360 -3.31 6.72 14.10
N PRO A 361 -3.72 5.45 14.25
CA PRO A 361 -2.96 4.49 15.03
C PRO A 361 -1.71 4.02 14.29
N LEU A 362 -0.65 3.76 15.06
CA LEU A 362 0.55 3.07 14.61
C LEU A 362 0.30 1.57 14.51
N ALA A 363 0.82 0.95 13.48
CA ALA A 363 0.83 -0.50 13.33
C ALA A 363 2.22 -1.07 13.63
N THR A 364 2.25 -2.24 14.26
CA THR A 364 3.46 -3.02 14.50
C THR A 364 3.15 -4.50 14.33
N TYR A 365 4.04 -5.23 13.70
CA TYR A 365 3.89 -6.68 13.50
C TYR A 365 5.09 -7.42 14.09
N ALA A 366 4.84 -8.50 14.81
CA ALA A 366 5.86 -9.36 15.36
C ALA A 366 5.40 -10.84 15.36
N PRO A 367 6.30 -11.79 15.09
CA PRO A 367 7.70 -11.61 14.73
C PRO A 367 7.90 -11.36 13.23
N VAL A 368 8.86 -10.51 12.90
CA VAL A 368 9.37 -10.37 11.54
C VAL A 368 10.74 -11.04 11.53
N ILE A 369 10.83 -12.23 10.96
CA ILE A 369 12.02 -13.07 11.04
C ILE A 369 12.18 -13.89 9.77
N SER A 370 13.44 -14.11 9.34
CA SER A 370 13.77 -15.00 8.22
C SER A 370 13.66 -16.48 8.62
N ALA A 371 13.47 -17.38 7.64
CA ALA A 371 13.35 -18.80 7.90
C ALA A 371 14.59 -19.39 8.60
N GLU A 372 15.78 -18.86 8.32
CA GLU A 372 17.04 -19.30 8.93
C GLU A 372 17.08 -18.93 10.42
N LYS A 373 16.74 -17.68 10.76
CA LYS A 373 16.72 -17.22 12.15
C LYS A 373 15.62 -17.90 12.98
N ALA A 374 14.45 -18.10 12.38
CA ALA A 374 13.30 -18.72 13.06
C ALA A 374 13.56 -20.14 13.59
N TYR A 375 14.49 -20.86 12.97
CA TYR A 375 14.88 -22.21 13.42
C TYR A 375 15.63 -22.20 14.76
N HIS A 376 16.29 -21.09 15.07
CA HIS A 376 17.14 -20.94 16.28
C HIS A 376 16.49 -20.16 17.41
N GLU A 377 15.36 -19.50 17.16
CA GLU A 377 14.69 -18.63 18.14
C GLU A 377 13.40 -19.26 18.66
N GLN A 378 13.21 -19.19 19.98
CA GLN A 378 11.91 -19.49 20.60
C GLN A 378 11.10 -18.19 20.66
N LEU A 379 9.94 -18.21 19.99
CA LEU A 379 9.06 -17.04 19.91
C LEU A 379 7.87 -17.25 20.86
N SER A 380 8.09 -16.96 22.15
CA SER A 380 7.03 -16.99 23.15
C SER A 380 6.08 -15.79 23.02
N VAL A 381 4.88 -15.90 23.59
CA VAL A 381 3.90 -14.79 23.59
C VAL A 381 4.49 -13.54 24.24
N ALA A 382 5.26 -13.69 25.32
CA ALA A 382 5.90 -12.56 26.01
C ALA A 382 6.94 -11.86 25.12
N GLU A 383 7.77 -12.63 24.38
CA GLU A 383 8.81 -12.06 23.51
C GLU A 383 8.21 -11.31 22.32
N ILE A 384 7.22 -11.88 21.61
CA ILE A 384 6.58 -11.20 20.49
C ILE A 384 5.81 -9.96 20.94
N THR A 385 5.17 -10.01 22.10
CA THR A 385 4.47 -8.85 22.67
C THR A 385 5.45 -7.73 23.03
N ASN A 386 6.58 -8.06 23.65
CA ASN A 386 7.63 -7.07 23.95
C ASN A 386 8.21 -6.44 22.69
N ALA A 387 8.38 -7.23 21.62
CA ALA A 387 8.89 -6.74 20.34
C ALA A 387 7.98 -5.68 19.70
N CYS A 388 6.67 -5.71 19.96
CA CYS A 388 5.73 -4.70 19.47
C CYS A 388 5.99 -3.29 20.04
N PHE A 389 6.53 -3.19 21.25
CA PHE A 389 6.81 -1.90 21.91
C PHE A 389 8.22 -1.36 21.60
N GLU A 390 9.03 -2.10 20.84
CA GLU A 390 10.34 -1.60 20.38
C GLU A 390 10.15 -0.53 19.31
N PRO A 391 10.75 0.68 19.46
CA PRO A 391 10.62 1.78 18.49
C PRO A 391 11.04 1.38 17.08
N ALA A 392 12.04 0.51 16.99
CA ALA A 392 12.57 0.05 15.72
C ALA A 392 11.63 -0.88 14.91
N ASN A 393 10.57 -1.40 15.52
CA ASN A 393 9.60 -2.28 14.88
C ASN A 393 8.30 -1.55 14.49
N GLN A 394 8.22 -0.24 14.74
CA GLN A 394 7.08 0.57 14.33
C GLN A 394 7.05 0.73 12.81
N MET A 395 5.86 0.72 12.21
CA MET A 395 5.69 0.91 10.75
C MET A 395 5.79 2.37 10.30
N VAL A 396 5.87 3.31 11.22
CA VAL A 396 6.17 4.72 11.00
C VAL A 396 7.38 5.09 11.84
N LYS A 397 8.32 5.85 11.29
CA LYS A 397 9.48 6.35 12.03
C LYS A 397 9.06 7.41 13.04
N CYS A 398 8.85 6.98 14.26
CA CYS A 398 8.65 7.82 15.45
C CYS A 398 9.16 7.07 16.69
N ASP A 399 9.36 7.78 17.79
CA ASP A 399 9.75 7.16 19.05
C ASP A 399 8.58 7.21 20.06
N PRO A 400 7.85 6.09 20.26
CA PRO A 400 6.74 6.04 21.20
C PRO A 400 7.12 6.36 22.67
N ARG A 401 8.42 6.33 23.01
CA ARG A 401 8.91 6.67 24.36
C ARG A 401 8.85 8.18 24.64
N HIS A 402 8.77 9.01 23.59
CA HIS A 402 8.59 10.46 23.70
C HIS A 402 7.11 10.89 23.73
N GLY A 403 6.20 9.93 23.64
CA GLY A 403 4.76 10.17 23.71
C GLY A 403 4.08 9.29 24.74
N LYS A 404 2.76 9.45 24.84
CA LYS A 404 1.91 8.62 25.69
C LYS A 404 0.95 7.80 24.84
N TYR A 405 0.69 6.56 25.28
CA TYR A 405 -0.30 5.70 24.66
C TYR A 405 -1.70 6.06 25.17
N MET A 406 -2.63 6.24 24.24
CA MET A 406 -4.05 6.45 24.54
C MET A 406 -4.81 5.12 24.50
N ALA A 407 -4.53 4.29 23.51
CA ALA A 407 -5.15 2.99 23.33
C ALA A 407 -4.22 2.03 22.59
N CYS A 408 -4.26 0.75 22.95
CA CYS A 408 -3.52 -0.32 22.29
C CYS A 408 -4.45 -1.50 22.00
N CYS A 409 -4.45 -1.97 20.77
CA CYS A 409 -5.13 -3.20 20.36
C CYS A 409 -4.09 -4.24 19.97
N LEU A 410 -4.09 -5.38 20.65
CA LEU A 410 -3.21 -6.51 20.42
C LEU A 410 -3.98 -7.63 19.73
N LEU A 411 -3.67 -7.91 18.47
CA LEU A 411 -4.32 -8.92 17.65
C LEU A 411 -3.38 -10.12 17.49
N TYR A 412 -3.63 -11.17 18.26
CA TYR A 412 -2.84 -12.40 18.20
C TYR A 412 -3.40 -13.38 17.18
N ARG A 413 -2.50 -14.10 16.52
CA ARG A 413 -2.84 -15.19 15.59
C ARG A 413 -2.06 -16.44 15.93
N GLY A 414 -2.73 -17.61 15.81
CA GLY A 414 -2.11 -18.92 15.97
C GLY A 414 -2.24 -19.48 17.39
N ASP A 415 -1.22 -20.22 17.81
CA ASP A 415 -1.20 -20.91 19.10
C ASP A 415 -0.90 -19.94 20.26
N VAL A 416 -1.96 -19.26 20.72
CA VAL A 416 -1.90 -18.25 21.77
C VAL A 416 -2.98 -18.51 22.83
N VAL A 417 -2.56 -18.55 24.08
CA VAL A 417 -3.45 -18.77 25.23
C VAL A 417 -3.71 -17.43 25.96
N PRO A 418 -4.96 -17.09 26.31
CA PRO A 418 -5.29 -15.84 27.00
C PRO A 418 -4.52 -15.60 28.30
N LYS A 419 -4.15 -16.65 29.01
CA LYS A 419 -3.36 -16.56 30.24
C LYS A 419 -1.97 -15.96 29.98
N ASP A 420 -1.31 -16.40 28.91
CA ASP A 420 0.04 -15.93 28.58
C ASP A 420 -0.01 -14.47 28.11
N VAL A 421 -1.06 -14.10 27.40
CA VAL A 421 -1.32 -12.71 26.98
C VAL A 421 -1.48 -11.80 28.20
N ASN A 422 -2.29 -12.19 29.18
CA ASN A 422 -2.49 -11.42 30.41
C ASN A 422 -1.18 -11.24 31.19
N SER A 423 -0.36 -12.29 31.26
CA SER A 423 0.97 -12.24 31.90
C SER A 423 1.91 -11.30 31.17
N ALA A 424 1.92 -11.31 29.84
CA ALA A 424 2.73 -10.42 29.01
C ALA A 424 2.30 -8.95 29.17
N ILE A 425 0.99 -8.66 29.16
CA ILE A 425 0.46 -7.30 29.36
C ILE A 425 0.79 -6.79 30.77
N ALA A 426 0.69 -7.62 31.80
CA ALA A 426 1.06 -7.25 33.16
C ALA A 426 2.55 -6.87 33.25
N ALA A 427 3.43 -7.61 32.58
CA ALA A 427 4.86 -7.28 32.50
C ALA A 427 5.12 -5.96 31.76
N ILE A 428 4.37 -5.68 30.69
CA ILE A 428 4.50 -4.41 29.94
C ILE A 428 4.09 -3.22 30.80
N LYS A 429 2.98 -3.32 31.53
CA LYS A 429 2.48 -2.25 32.41
C LYS A 429 3.46 -1.87 33.53
N THR A 430 4.42 -2.73 33.89
CA THR A 430 5.47 -2.43 34.88
C THR A 430 6.66 -1.66 34.28
N LYS A 431 6.76 -1.56 32.97
CA LYS A 431 7.87 -0.86 32.28
C LYS A 431 7.68 0.65 32.32
N ARG A 432 8.67 1.37 32.87
CA ARG A 432 8.66 2.84 32.94
C ARG A 432 8.76 3.54 31.58
N SER A 433 9.24 2.84 30.55
CA SER A 433 9.37 3.38 29.18
C SER A 433 8.06 3.40 28.40
N ILE A 434 7.00 2.76 28.91
CA ILE A 434 5.70 2.68 28.28
C ILE A 434 4.73 3.46 29.16
N GLN A 435 4.41 4.67 28.75
CA GLN A 435 3.52 5.56 29.48
C GLN A 435 2.15 5.61 28.80
N PHE A 436 1.10 5.52 29.60
CA PHE A 436 -0.28 5.73 29.17
C PHE A 436 -0.78 7.07 29.68
N VAL A 437 -1.74 7.66 28.98
CA VAL A 437 -2.45 8.83 29.46
C VAL A 437 -3.21 8.49 30.76
N ASP A 438 -3.33 9.43 31.66
CA ASP A 438 -3.97 9.25 32.99
C ASP A 438 -5.49 9.01 32.89
N TRP A 439 -6.15 9.57 31.88
CA TRP A 439 -7.58 9.44 31.65
C TRP A 439 -7.99 8.09 31.01
N CYS A 440 -7.03 7.24 30.59
CA CYS A 440 -7.30 5.91 30.01
C CYS A 440 -6.57 4.78 30.76
N PRO A 441 -7.04 4.36 31.94
CA PRO A 441 -6.34 3.39 32.79
C PRO A 441 -6.34 1.96 32.24
N THR A 442 -7.30 1.60 31.37
CA THR A 442 -7.45 0.24 30.82
C THR A 442 -6.75 0.00 29.49
N GLY A 443 -6.42 1.00 28.74
CA GLY A 443 -5.63 1.12 27.50
C GLY A 443 -5.42 -0.06 26.54
N PHE A 444 -5.76 -1.29 26.93
CA PHE A 444 -5.53 -2.49 26.13
C PHE A 444 -6.84 -3.18 25.70
N LYS A 445 -6.97 -3.40 24.40
CA LYS A 445 -7.93 -4.34 23.78
C LYS A 445 -7.15 -5.54 23.25
N VAL A 446 -7.67 -6.74 23.43
CA VAL A 446 -7.03 -7.97 22.94
C VAL A 446 -7.99 -8.71 22.02
N GLY A 447 -7.48 -9.15 20.89
CA GLY A 447 -8.12 -10.10 19.98
C GLY A 447 -7.26 -11.34 19.85
N ILE A 448 -7.84 -12.53 19.83
CA ILE A 448 -7.13 -13.79 19.64
C ILE A 448 -7.85 -14.61 18.58
N ASN A 449 -7.13 -14.95 17.52
CA ASN A 449 -7.59 -15.79 16.43
C ASN A 449 -6.75 -17.06 16.36
N TYR A 450 -7.38 -18.22 16.22
CA TYR A 450 -6.68 -19.51 16.19
C TYR A 450 -6.03 -19.83 14.85
N GLN A 451 -6.40 -19.12 13.77
CA GLN A 451 -5.79 -19.31 12.47
C GLN A 451 -4.32 -18.81 12.50
N PRO A 452 -3.33 -19.68 12.31
CA PRO A 452 -1.93 -19.25 12.29
C PRO A 452 -1.67 -18.33 11.09
N PRO A 453 -0.67 -17.44 11.18
CA PRO A 453 -0.31 -16.59 10.07
C PRO A 453 0.17 -17.43 8.88
N THR A 454 -0.36 -17.12 7.71
CA THR A 454 0.03 -17.76 6.45
C THR A 454 1.11 -16.92 5.77
N VAL A 455 2.11 -17.55 5.18
CA VAL A 455 3.17 -16.89 4.42
C VAL A 455 3.06 -17.27 2.94
N VAL A 456 3.46 -16.33 2.09
CA VAL A 456 3.52 -16.56 0.64
C VAL A 456 4.69 -17.51 0.33
N PRO A 457 4.47 -18.60 -0.44
CA PRO A 457 5.56 -19.48 -0.85
C PRO A 457 6.64 -18.73 -1.62
N GLY A 458 7.91 -18.91 -1.24
CA GLY A 458 9.03 -18.17 -1.82
C GLY A 458 9.17 -16.72 -1.34
N GLY A 459 8.41 -16.33 -0.31
CA GLY A 459 8.57 -15.06 0.39
C GLY A 459 9.67 -15.11 1.45
N ASP A 460 10.02 -13.94 2.00
CA ASP A 460 11.14 -13.75 2.93
C ASP A 460 10.78 -14.05 4.39
N LEU A 461 9.48 -14.04 4.71
CA LEU A 461 8.98 -14.28 6.07
C LEU A 461 8.94 -15.76 6.41
N ALA A 462 9.40 -16.10 7.62
CA ALA A 462 9.28 -17.44 8.15
C ALA A 462 7.83 -17.82 8.48
N LYS A 463 7.49 -19.10 8.28
CA LYS A 463 6.24 -19.66 8.79
C LYS A 463 6.36 -19.86 10.30
N VAL A 464 5.64 -19.05 11.07
CA VAL A 464 5.65 -19.09 12.54
C VAL A 464 4.35 -19.66 13.09
N GLN A 465 4.40 -20.20 14.32
CA GLN A 465 3.23 -20.79 14.98
C GLN A 465 2.29 -19.70 15.54
N ARG A 466 2.83 -18.56 15.91
CA ARG A 466 2.10 -17.43 16.50
C ARG A 466 2.66 -16.10 16.03
N ALA A 467 1.77 -15.12 15.91
CA ALA A 467 2.14 -13.74 15.60
C ALA A 467 1.21 -12.78 16.34
N VAL A 468 1.63 -11.53 16.44
CA VAL A 468 0.82 -10.44 16.98
C VAL A 468 0.94 -9.22 16.08
N CYS A 469 -0.18 -8.58 15.80
CA CYS A 469 -0.25 -7.25 15.23
C CYS A 469 -0.72 -6.30 16.34
N MET A 470 0.06 -5.30 16.67
CA MET A 470 -0.33 -4.24 17.60
C MET A 470 -0.76 -3.01 16.82
N LEU A 471 -1.93 -2.48 17.18
CA LEU A 471 -2.41 -1.19 16.72
C LEU A 471 -2.46 -0.28 17.93
N SER A 472 -1.68 0.79 17.94
CA SER A 472 -1.58 1.69 19.07
C SER A 472 -1.81 3.14 18.67
N ASN A 473 -2.71 3.81 19.35
CA ASN A 473 -2.86 5.25 19.22
C ASN A 473 -1.95 5.92 20.27
N THR A 474 -0.95 6.64 19.80
CA THR A 474 0.05 7.31 20.64
C THR A 474 0.26 8.73 20.15
N THR A 475 0.55 9.64 21.10
CA THR A 475 0.85 11.04 20.76
C THR A 475 2.17 11.19 19.99
N ALA A 476 3.06 10.19 20.03
CA ALA A 476 4.32 10.21 19.29
C ALA A 476 4.16 10.30 17.76
N ILE A 477 2.98 9.98 17.20
CA ILE A 477 2.71 10.12 15.77
C ILE A 477 2.78 11.58 15.30
N ALA A 478 2.60 12.55 16.22
CA ALA A 478 2.75 13.97 15.93
C ALA A 478 4.14 14.31 15.37
N GLU A 479 5.19 13.57 15.73
CA GLU A 479 6.52 13.71 15.12
C GLU A 479 6.51 13.53 13.60
N ALA A 480 5.67 12.63 13.10
CA ALA A 480 5.54 12.40 11.66
C ALA A 480 4.87 13.58 10.96
N TRP A 481 3.82 14.14 11.57
CA TRP A 481 3.15 15.34 11.07
C TRP A 481 4.09 16.55 11.09
N ALA A 482 4.77 16.82 12.19
CA ALA A 482 5.72 17.93 12.33
C ALA A 482 6.82 17.90 11.26
N ARG A 483 7.38 16.72 10.94
CA ARG A 483 8.37 16.59 9.85
C ARG A 483 7.81 16.93 8.48
N LEU A 484 6.57 16.55 8.23
CA LEU A 484 5.89 16.81 6.96
C LEU A 484 5.54 18.28 6.80
N ASP A 485 4.99 18.87 7.87
CA ASP A 485 4.59 20.28 7.94
C ASP A 485 5.79 21.21 7.77
N HIS A 486 6.92 20.88 8.37
CA HIS A 486 8.17 21.63 8.18
C HIS A 486 8.61 21.66 6.71
N LYS A 487 8.55 20.52 6.02
CA LYS A 487 8.88 20.45 4.58
C LYS A 487 7.91 21.26 3.74
N PHE A 488 6.62 21.20 4.06
CA PHE A 488 5.60 22.02 3.42
C PHE A 488 5.88 23.52 3.58
N ASP A 489 6.16 23.96 4.80
CA ASP A 489 6.42 25.38 5.11
C ASP A 489 7.62 25.92 4.34
N LEU A 490 8.72 25.16 4.23
CA LEU A 490 9.88 25.56 3.44
C LEU A 490 9.56 25.79 1.97
N MET A 491 8.71 24.97 1.38
CA MET A 491 8.29 25.07 -0.02
C MET A 491 7.27 26.20 -0.20
N TYR A 492 6.26 26.25 0.67
CA TYR A 492 5.15 27.18 0.55
C TYR A 492 5.55 28.61 0.83
N ALA A 493 6.53 28.85 1.71
CA ALA A 493 7.12 30.19 1.93
C ALA A 493 7.67 30.83 0.64
N LYS A 494 8.08 30.00 -0.34
CA LYS A 494 8.55 30.44 -1.66
C LYS A 494 7.51 30.29 -2.76
N ARG A 495 6.30 29.81 -2.44
CA ARG A 495 5.25 29.49 -3.42
C ARG A 495 5.75 28.55 -4.53
N ALA A 496 6.76 27.70 -4.21
CA ALA A 496 7.33 26.78 -5.16
C ALA A 496 6.26 25.77 -5.63
N PHE A 497 6.17 25.55 -6.94
CA PHE A 497 5.23 24.61 -7.59
C PHE A 497 3.74 24.88 -7.44
N VAL A 498 3.31 25.90 -6.68
CA VAL A 498 1.89 26.21 -6.41
C VAL A 498 1.11 26.50 -7.70
N HIS A 499 1.73 27.14 -8.68
CA HIS A 499 1.10 27.48 -9.97
C HIS A 499 0.59 26.25 -10.75
N TRP A 500 1.20 25.06 -10.56
CA TRP A 500 0.72 23.81 -11.17
C TRP A 500 -0.61 23.33 -10.58
N TYR A 501 -0.83 23.59 -9.30
CA TYR A 501 -2.07 23.26 -8.60
C TYR A 501 -3.17 24.25 -8.97
N VAL A 502 -2.85 25.53 -8.96
CA VAL A 502 -3.79 26.60 -9.36
C VAL A 502 -4.21 26.45 -10.83
N GLY A 503 -3.28 26.03 -11.72
CA GLY A 503 -3.58 25.76 -13.13
C GLY A 503 -4.60 24.62 -13.35
N GLU A 504 -4.77 23.72 -12.38
CA GLU A 504 -5.73 22.62 -12.39
C GLU A 504 -7.05 22.95 -11.65
N GLY A 505 -7.26 24.22 -11.31
CA GLY A 505 -8.52 24.71 -10.71
C GLY A 505 -8.58 24.73 -9.19
N MET A 506 -7.46 24.52 -8.51
CA MET A 506 -7.34 24.66 -7.06
C MET A 506 -7.08 26.12 -6.69
N GLU A 507 -7.66 26.61 -5.59
CA GLU A 507 -7.40 27.94 -5.09
C GLU A 507 -6.13 27.98 -4.21
N GLU A 508 -5.31 29.06 -4.30
CA GLU A 508 -4.12 29.18 -3.47
C GLU A 508 -4.45 29.19 -1.96
N GLY A 509 -5.62 29.67 -1.59
CA GLY A 509 -6.10 29.70 -0.21
C GLY A 509 -6.20 28.32 0.44
N GLU A 510 -6.50 27.29 -0.34
CA GLU A 510 -6.64 25.90 0.15
C GLU A 510 -5.33 25.35 0.75
N PHE A 511 -4.15 25.80 0.28
CA PHE A 511 -2.87 25.45 0.90
C PHE A 511 -2.74 26.00 2.33
N SER A 512 -3.16 27.23 2.55
CA SER A 512 -3.11 27.86 3.88
C SER A 512 -4.11 27.20 4.83
N GLU A 513 -5.31 26.94 4.36
CA GLU A 513 -6.36 26.26 5.12
C GLU A 513 -5.93 24.86 5.55
N ALA A 514 -5.39 24.07 4.62
CA ALA A 514 -4.87 22.74 4.92
C ALA A 514 -3.72 22.78 5.94
N ARG A 515 -2.81 23.75 5.83
CA ARG A 515 -1.69 23.91 6.77
C ARG A 515 -2.16 24.34 8.17
N GLU A 516 -3.15 25.23 8.25
CA GLU A 516 -3.75 25.67 9.52
C GLU A 516 -4.46 24.50 10.22
N ASP A 517 -5.16 23.65 9.46
CA ASP A 517 -5.81 22.47 10.01
C ASP A 517 -4.81 21.42 10.52
N MET A 518 -3.67 21.25 9.82
CA MET A 518 -2.58 20.38 10.30
C MET A 518 -1.92 20.93 11.58
N ALA A 519 -1.76 22.25 11.69
CA ALA A 519 -1.26 22.87 12.92
C ALA A 519 -2.24 22.69 14.09
N ALA A 520 -3.54 22.75 13.82
CA ALA A 520 -4.56 22.42 14.81
C ALA A 520 -4.49 20.95 15.25
N LEU A 521 -4.27 20.02 14.29
CA LEU A 521 -4.09 18.59 14.59
C LEU A 521 -2.85 18.34 15.48
N GLU A 522 -1.73 19.00 15.22
CA GLU A 522 -0.54 18.90 16.09
C GLU A 522 -0.86 19.34 17.52
N LYS A 523 -1.58 20.44 17.69
CA LYS A 523 -2.04 20.91 19.01
C LYS A 523 -2.98 19.93 19.69
N ASP A 524 -3.94 19.36 18.94
CA ASP A 524 -4.85 18.35 19.47
C ASP A 524 -4.07 17.16 20.07
N TYR A 525 -2.96 16.74 19.42
CA TYR A 525 -2.09 15.69 19.97
C TYR A 525 -1.29 16.13 21.21
N GLU A 526 -0.85 17.38 21.28
CA GLU A 526 -0.19 17.95 22.46
C GLU A 526 -1.15 18.00 23.65
N GLU A 527 -2.33 18.57 23.49
CA GLU A 527 -3.37 18.71 24.52
C GLU A 527 -3.80 17.36 25.10
N VAL A 528 -4.01 16.36 24.25
CA VAL A 528 -4.39 14.99 24.67
C VAL A 528 -3.27 14.32 25.47
N GLY A 529 -2.01 14.70 25.29
CA GLY A 529 -0.84 14.18 26.01
C GLY A 529 -0.60 14.82 27.38
N ILE A 530 -1.24 15.94 27.72
CA ILE A 530 -1.09 16.62 29.02
C ILE A 530 -1.84 15.82 30.11
N ASP A 531 -1.24 15.66 31.28
CA ASP A 531 -1.89 15.01 32.42
C ASP A 531 -2.80 16.01 33.15
N SER A 532 -3.95 15.55 33.61
CA SER A 532 -4.99 16.37 34.24
C SER A 532 -4.53 17.06 35.54
N PHE A 533 -3.44 16.62 36.14
CA PHE A 533 -2.88 17.19 37.36
C PHE A 533 -1.93 18.38 37.13
N GLU A 534 -1.43 18.59 35.93
CA GLU A 534 -0.56 19.72 35.62
C GLU A 534 -1.35 21.05 35.45
N GLU A 535 -2.63 21.00 35.09
CA GLU A 535 -3.48 22.19 34.97
C GLU A 535 -3.85 22.82 36.33
N ASP A 536 -3.87 22.04 37.43
CA ASP A 536 -4.23 22.54 38.78
C ASP A 536 -3.07 23.28 39.47
N GLU A 537 -1.80 23.05 39.07
CA GLU A 537 -0.65 23.74 39.66
C GLU A 537 -0.38 25.14 39.07
N GLU A 538 -0.79 25.43 37.84
CA GLU A 538 -0.66 26.77 37.26
C GLU A 538 -1.82 27.74 37.65
N GLY A 539 -2.88 27.22 38.26
CA GLY A 539 -4.06 27.99 38.70
C GLY A 539 -4.00 28.58 40.10
N GLU A 540 -3.03 28.23 40.95
CA GLU A 540 -2.97 28.71 42.34
C GLU A 540 -1.86 29.72 42.64
N GLU A 541 -1.23 30.40 41.70
CA GLU A 541 -0.42 31.60 41.91
C GLU A 541 -1.23 32.89 41.70
N TYR A 542 -2.11 33.16 42.66
CA TYR A 542 -2.62 34.55 42.90
C TYR A 542 -2.66 34.82 44.42
#